data_c3205eced87c7dc559cbde4b841b8c14
#
_entry.id   c3205eced87c7dc559cbde4b841b8c14
#
_cell.length_a   1.000
_cell.length_b   1.000
_cell.length_c   1.000
_cell.angle_alpha   90.00
_cell.angle_beta   90.00
_cell.angle_gamma   90.00
#
_symmetry.space_group_name_H-M   'P 1'
#
loop_
_entity.id
_entity.type
_entity.pdbx_description
1 polymer ?
#
loop_
_entity_poly.entity_id
_entity_poly.type
_entity_poly.pdbx_seq_one_letter_code
_entity_poly.pdbx_strand_id
1 'polypeptide(L)'
;TNWALESFVDEVAHSKSIDPVALRTQLLSGRGKNAGHAPNSVGGASRMANVLQRAADKAGWGKELPEGVGMGIATTFGQERDMPTWSACVAQVSVDKDSGRVTLQKLTVVIDAGTIVHPDGALAQTEGAALWGASMALHEGTEFVNGQVKDVNLNTYRPMRMSDVPELDIEFVDSELQSVGLGEPATTVVGPAIGNAIFSASGARVRHLPITPEAVKKALG
;
A
#
# COMPACT_ATOMS: atom_id res chain seq x y z
N THR A 1 9.84 -1.35 6.99
CA THR A 1 10.60 -0.28 6.32
C THR A 1 9.72 0.51 5.35
N ASN A 2 8.96 -0.14 4.45
CA ASN A 2 8.17 0.53 3.42
C ASN A 2 7.12 1.50 3.99
N TRP A 3 6.46 1.14 5.08
CA TRP A 3 5.56 2.02 5.82
C TRP A 3 6.19 3.39 6.13
N ALA A 4 7.37 3.41 6.71
CA ALA A 4 8.05 4.65 7.08
C ALA A 4 8.51 5.44 5.84
N LEU A 5 9.05 4.74 4.83
CA LEU A 5 9.55 5.38 3.62
C LEU A 5 8.43 6.06 2.83
N GLU A 6 7.37 5.34 2.52
CA GLU A 6 6.28 5.83 1.69
C GLU A 6 5.42 6.90 2.40
N SER A 7 5.27 6.79 3.73
CA SER A 7 4.66 7.86 4.52
C SER A 7 5.52 9.12 4.53
N PHE A 8 6.84 8.99 4.63
CA PHE A 8 7.75 10.13 4.56
C PHE A 8 7.75 10.80 3.19
N VAL A 9 7.74 10.03 2.11
CA VAL A 9 7.65 10.59 0.74
C VAL A 9 6.35 11.37 0.56
N ASP A 10 5.24 10.89 1.10
CA ASP A 10 3.95 11.57 1.07
C ASP A 10 3.97 12.86 1.92
N GLU A 11 4.61 12.84 3.09
CA GLU A 11 4.81 14.04 3.91
C GLU A 11 5.65 15.10 3.18
N VAL A 12 6.69 14.69 2.47
CA VAL A 12 7.51 15.59 1.63
C VAL A 12 6.67 16.20 0.52
N ALA A 13 5.86 15.39 -0.17
CA ALA A 13 4.94 15.87 -1.21
C ALA A 13 4.01 16.96 -0.66
N HIS A 14 3.36 16.67 0.45
CA HIS A 14 2.47 17.61 1.13
C HIS A 14 3.22 18.91 1.56
N SER A 15 4.39 18.79 2.19
CA SER A 15 5.17 19.94 2.65
C SER A 15 5.64 20.86 1.51
N LYS A 16 5.75 20.32 0.30
CA LYS A 16 6.13 21.04 -0.91
C LYS A 16 4.93 21.47 -1.77
N SER A 17 3.71 21.12 -1.35
CA SER A 17 2.49 21.32 -2.17
C SER A 17 2.62 20.71 -3.57
N ILE A 18 3.24 19.54 -3.63
CA ILE A 18 3.39 18.74 -4.86
C ILE A 18 2.45 17.54 -4.74
N ASP A 19 1.79 17.19 -5.84
CA ASP A 19 0.99 15.95 -5.89
C ASP A 19 1.85 14.72 -5.60
N PRO A 20 1.38 13.78 -4.73
CA PRO A 20 2.14 12.59 -4.35
C PRO A 20 2.58 11.69 -5.52
N VAL A 21 1.77 11.59 -6.57
CA VAL A 21 2.13 10.85 -7.80
C VAL A 21 3.17 11.61 -8.59
N ALA A 22 2.97 12.93 -8.75
CA ALA A 22 3.91 13.77 -9.47
C ALA A 22 5.30 13.79 -8.81
N LEU A 23 5.37 13.88 -7.47
CA LEU A 23 6.66 13.81 -6.76
C LEU A 23 7.36 12.47 -7.01
N ARG A 24 6.65 11.35 -6.87
CA ARG A 24 7.23 10.01 -7.10
C ARG A 24 7.70 9.84 -8.55
N THR A 25 6.90 10.29 -9.51
CA THR A 25 7.28 10.29 -10.94
C THR A 25 8.55 11.11 -11.18
N GLN A 26 8.64 12.28 -10.55
CA GLN A 26 9.83 13.12 -10.64
C GLN A 26 11.08 12.44 -10.04
N LEU A 27 10.95 11.78 -8.89
CA LEU A 27 12.05 11.03 -8.26
C LEU A 27 12.48 9.83 -9.10
N LEU A 28 11.58 9.23 -9.85
CA LEU A 28 11.84 8.08 -10.73
C LEU A 28 12.31 8.48 -12.13
N SER A 29 12.27 9.78 -12.47
CA SER A 29 12.67 10.28 -13.79
C SER A 29 14.17 10.27 -14.01
N GLY A 30 14.69 9.17 -14.51
CA GLY A 30 15.91 9.17 -15.31
C GLY A 30 17.24 8.93 -14.62
N ARG A 31 17.36 8.81 -13.28
CA ARG A 31 18.66 8.58 -12.61
C ARG A 31 18.65 7.53 -11.51
N GLY A 32 17.60 6.77 -11.39
CA GLY A 32 17.51 5.69 -10.42
C GLY A 32 18.47 4.56 -10.75
N LYS A 33 19.11 3.98 -9.74
CA LYS A 33 19.81 2.72 -9.90
C LYS A 33 18.79 1.60 -10.05
N ASN A 34 19.06 0.66 -10.95
CA ASN A 34 18.27 -0.57 -11.01
C ASN A 34 18.46 -1.39 -9.72
N ALA A 35 17.38 -1.94 -9.20
CA ALA A 35 17.45 -2.89 -8.10
C ALA A 35 17.73 -4.31 -8.64
N GLY A 36 18.53 -5.08 -7.92
CA GLY A 36 18.89 -6.45 -8.28
C GLY A 36 19.92 -6.54 -9.42
N HIS A 37 20.04 -7.73 -9.97
CA HIS A 37 20.96 -8.03 -11.07
C HIS A 37 20.19 -8.31 -12.37
N ALA A 38 20.88 -8.09 -13.52
CA ALA A 38 20.32 -8.46 -14.81
C ALA A 38 19.91 -9.96 -14.83
N PRO A 39 18.81 -10.31 -15.53
CA PRO A 39 17.98 -9.47 -16.38
C PRO A 39 16.90 -8.67 -15.63
N ASN A 40 16.65 -8.97 -14.37
CA ASN A 40 15.47 -8.49 -13.64
C ASN A 40 15.58 -7.05 -13.13
N SER A 41 16.79 -6.52 -13.06
CA SER A 41 17.05 -5.15 -12.66
C SER A 41 16.94 -4.13 -13.80
N VAL A 42 16.81 -4.59 -15.04
CA VAL A 42 16.75 -3.71 -16.20
C VAL A 42 15.51 -2.85 -16.17
N GLY A 43 15.69 -1.54 -16.27
CA GLY A 43 14.58 -0.59 -16.29
C GLY A 43 13.87 -0.38 -14.96
N GLY A 44 14.51 -0.67 -13.82
CA GLY A 44 13.91 -0.64 -12.49
C GLY A 44 13.10 0.63 -12.18
N ALA A 45 13.69 1.81 -12.36
CA ALA A 45 12.97 3.06 -12.13
C ALA A 45 11.79 3.25 -13.09
N SER A 46 11.93 2.87 -14.36
CA SER A 46 10.86 2.95 -15.35
C SER A 46 9.74 1.94 -15.08
N ARG A 47 10.06 0.74 -14.61
CA ARG A 47 9.05 -0.26 -14.22
C ARG A 47 8.26 0.22 -13.00
N MET A 48 8.93 0.80 -11.99
CA MET A 48 8.26 1.43 -10.85
C MET A 48 7.37 2.59 -11.28
N ALA A 49 7.86 3.48 -12.15
CA ALA A 49 7.06 4.58 -12.68
C ALA A 49 5.84 4.09 -13.47
N ASN A 50 5.97 2.99 -14.21
CA ASN A 50 4.87 2.40 -14.96
C ASN A 50 3.77 1.86 -14.01
N VAL A 51 4.11 1.06 -12.99
CA VAL A 51 3.10 0.56 -12.05
C VAL A 51 2.47 1.70 -11.24
N LEU A 52 3.24 2.72 -10.88
CA LEU A 52 2.74 3.92 -10.21
C LEU A 52 1.69 4.64 -11.04
N GLN A 53 2.01 4.93 -12.30
CA GLN A 53 1.10 5.66 -13.20
C GLN A 53 -0.16 4.85 -13.49
N ARG A 54 -0.02 3.56 -13.79
CA ARG A 54 -1.17 2.68 -14.04
C ARG A 54 -2.09 2.57 -12.83
N ALA A 55 -1.54 2.48 -11.60
CA ALA A 55 -2.34 2.44 -10.39
C ALA A 55 -3.10 3.75 -10.17
N ALA A 56 -2.45 4.89 -10.41
CA ALA A 56 -3.07 6.20 -10.32
C ALA A 56 -4.20 6.37 -11.35
N ASP A 57 -3.95 6.04 -12.61
CA ASP A 57 -4.94 6.15 -13.69
C ASP A 57 -6.15 5.24 -13.42
N LYS A 58 -5.90 3.99 -13.06
CA LYS A 58 -6.92 2.98 -12.78
C LYS A 58 -7.80 3.35 -11.58
N ALA A 59 -7.23 3.93 -10.54
CA ALA A 59 -7.97 4.42 -9.39
C ALA A 59 -8.73 5.73 -9.66
N GLY A 60 -8.41 6.43 -10.74
CA GLY A 60 -8.92 7.76 -11.03
C GLY A 60 -8.33 8.80 -10.07
N TRP A 61 -7.00 8.78 -9.89
CA TRP A 61 -6.28 9.72 -9.05
C TRP A 61 -6.58 11.18 -9.45
N GLY A 62 -6.81 12.03 -8.45
CA GLY A 62 -7.14 13.43 -8.69
C GLY A 62 -8.63 13.71 -8.95
N LYS A 63 -9.50 12.69 -8.97
CA LYS A 63 -10.96 12.92 -9.02
C LYS A 63 -11.45 13.59 -7.73
N GLU A 64 -12.51 14.37 -7.84
CA GLU A 64 -13.20 14.89 -6.66
C GLU A 64 -13.81 13.76 -5.83
N LEU A 65 -13.62 13.84 -4.53
CA LEU A 65 -14.13 12.87 -3.57
C LEU A 65 -15.07 13.55 -2.56
N PRO A 66 -16.04 12.81 -2.02
CA PRO A 66 -16.88 13.32 -0.94
C PRO A 66 -16.05 13.75 0.29
N GLU A 67 -16.61 14.63 1.11
CA GLU A 67 -15.99 15.00 2.39
C GLU A 67 -15.73 13.77 3.26
N GLY A 68 -14.57 13.76 3.91
CA GLY A 68 -14.12 12.63 4.73
C GLY A 68 -13.63 11.41 3.95
N VAL A 69 -13.63 11.47 2.61
CA VAL A 69 -13.07 10.42 1.76
C VAL A 69 -11.73 10.89 1.18
N GLY A 70 -10.74 10.01 1.16
CA GLY A 70 -9.42 10.33 0.61
C GLY A 70 -8.79 9.15 -0.10
N MET A 71 -7.86 9.47 -0.99
CA MET A 71 -6.97 8.51 -1.64
C MET A 71 -5.55 8.70 -1.16
N GLY A 72 -4.82 7.60 -1.04
CA GLY A 72 -3.39 7.58 -0.76
C GLY A 72 -2.70 6.57 -1.65
N ILE A 73 -1.48 6.89 -2.06
CA ILE A 73 -0.68 6.05 -2.95
C ILE A 73 0.62 5.66 -2.28
N ALA A 74 1.09 4.47 -2.57
CA ALA A 74 2.41 3.98 -2.18
C ALA A 74 2.97 3.07 -3.26
N THR A 75 4.30 2.92 -3.25
CA THR A 75 5.04 2.02 -4.13
C THR A 75 5.94 1.10 -3.32
N THR A 76 6.27 -0.03 -3.90
CA THR A 76 7.28 -0.93 -3.34
C THR A 76 7.97 -1.71 -4.44
N PHE A 77 9.19 -2.15 -4.17
CA PHE A 77 9.76 -3.26 -4.89
C PHE A 77 10.15 -4.35 -3.90
N GLY A 78 9.74 -5.56 -4.19
CA GLY A 78 10.17 -6.73 -3.47
C GLY A 78 11.36 -7.32 -4.21
N GLN A 79 12.45 -7.60 -3.48
CA GLN A 79 13.58 -8.28 -4.04
C GLN A 79 13.73 -9.62 -3.36
N GLU A 80 13.39 -10.65 -4.10
CA GLU A 80 13.65 -12.01 -3.68
C GLU A 80 14.78 -12.57 -4.54
N ARG A 81 15.94 -12.83 -3.92
CA ARG A 81 17.11 -13.41 -4.62
C ARG A 81 17.52 -12.63 -5.86
N ASP A 82 17.66 -11.33 -5.75
CA ASP A 82 18.00 -10.44 -6.87
C ASP A 82 16.92 -10.30 -7.96
N MET A 83 15.71 -10.71 -7.68
CA MET A 83 14.57 -10.66 -8.61
C MET A 83 13.48 -9.73 -8.10
N PRO A 84 13.48 -8.45 -8.50
CA PRO A 84 12.48 -7.50 -8.01
C PRO A 84 11.13 -7.69 -8.69
N THR A 85 10.08 -7.65 -7.87
CA THR A 85 8.70 -7.39 -8.29
C THR A 85 8.37 -5.94 -7.96
N TRP A 86 7.77 -5.23 -8.88
CA TRP A 86 7.40 -3.82 -8.73
C TRP A 86 5.90 -3.72 -8.46
N SER A 87 5.51 -2.95 -7.46
CA SER A 87 4.09 -2.81 -7.10
C SER A 87 3.76 -1.38 -6.71
N ALA A 88 2.55 -0.95 -7.07
CA ALA A 88 1.95 0.28 -6.59
C ALA A 88 0.53 -0.01 -6.09
N CYS A 89 0.11 0.71 -5.06
CA CYS A 89 -1.24 0.62 -4.50
C CYS A 89 -1.82 2.01 -4.31
N VAL A 90 -3.06 2.19 -4.75
CA VAL A 90 -3.92 3.30 -4.34
C VAL A 90 -4.98 2.74 -3.41
N ALA A 91 -5.03 3.26 -2.18
CA ALA A 91 -6.11 3.00 -1.23
C ALA A 91 -7.11 4.15 -1.25
N GLN A 92 -8.41 3.84 -1.22
CA GLN A 92 -9.47 4.79 -0.96
C GLN A 92 -10.13 4.47 0.38
N VAL A 93 -10.20 5.45 1.26
CA VAL A 93 -10.79 5.29 2.59
C VAL A 93 -11.80 6.39 2.87
N SER A 94 -12.74 6.12 3.79
CA SER A 94 -13.48 7.15 4.48
C SER A 94 -13.09 7.20 5.95
N VAL A 95 -13.02 8.41 6.51
CA VAL A 95 -12.67 8.67 7.90
C VAL A 95 -13.79 9.44 8.58
N ASP A 96 -14.36 8.87 9.62
CA ASP A 96 -15.26 9.54 10.55
C ASP A 96 -14.40 10.25 11.62
N LYS A 97 -14.34 11.58 11.55
CA LYS A 97 -13.46 12.37 12.43
C LYS A 97 -13.91 12.34 13.90
N ASP A 98 -15.20 12.16 14.16
CA ASP A 98 -15.74 12.15 15.52
C ASP A 98 -15.37 10.87 16.27
N SER A 99 -15.50 9.73 15.60
CA SER A 99 -15.15 8.42 16.15
C SER A 99 -13.70 8.00 15.89
N GLY A 100 -13.03 8.57 14.90
CA GLY A 100 -11.74 8.13 14.40
C GLY A 100 -11.81 6.87 13.53
N ARG A 101 -13.01 6.39 13.23
CA ARG A 101 -13.21 5.15 12.47
C ARG A 101 -12.77 5.33 11.02
N VAL A 102 -11.97 4.40 10.55
CA VAL A 102 -11.54 4.28 9.15
C VAL A 102 -12.31 3.14 8.50
N THR A 103 -12.89 3.40 7.33
CA THR A 103 -13.46 2.36 6.47
C THR A 103 -12.66 2.29 5.18
N LEU A 104 -12.02 1.17 4.94
CA LEU A 104 -11.32 0.90 3.69
C LEU A 104 -12.34 0.55 2.61
N GLN A 105 -12.45 1.39 1.59
CA GLN A 105 -13.47 1.25 0.54
C GLN A 105 -12.95 0.47 -0.67
N LYS A 106 -11.72 0.79 -1.11
CA LYS A 106 -11.13 0.18 -2.31
C LYS A 106 -9.62 0.12 -2.21
N LEU A 107 -9.06 -0.95 -2.77
CA LEU A 107 -7.62 -1.08 -3.06
C LEU A 107 -7.45 -1.31 -4.55
N THR A 108 -6.68 -0.44 -5.20
CA THR A 108 -6.24 -0.62 -6.59
C THR A 108 -4.76 -0.96 -6.56
N VAL A 109 -4.40 -2.16 -7.00
CA VAL A 109 -3.03 -2.69 -6.94
C VAL A 109 -2.57 -3.03 -8.35
N VAL A 110 -1.43 -2.47 -8.75
CA VAL A 110 -0.78 -2.80 -10.02
C VAL A 110 0.58 -3.41 -9.75
N ILE A 111 0.86 -4.55 -10.38
CA ILE A 111 2.08 -5.33 -10.17
C ILE A 111 2.76 -5.63 -11.50
N ASP A 112 4.06 -5.43 -11.54
CA ASP A 112 4.95 -5.94 -12.59
C ASP A 112 5.85 -7.02 -11.99
N ALA A 113 5.52 -8.28 -12.25
CA ALA A 113 6.25 -9.46 -11.81
C ALA A 113 6.85 -10.26 -12.98
N GLY A 114 7.05 -9.62 -14.13
CA GLY A 114 7.42 -10.32 -15.35
C GLY A 114 6.26 -11.18 -15.87
N THR A 115 6.57 -12.23 -16.60
CA THR A 115 5.56 -13.13 -17.17
C THR A 115 4.74 -13.80 -16.08
N ILE A 116 3.42 -13.65 -16.13
CA ILE A 116 2.49 -14.32 -15.23
C ILE A 116 2.19 -15.73 -15.77
N VAL A 117 2.75 -16.74 -15.14
CA VAL A 117 2.63 -18.15 -15.59
C VAL A 117 1.25 -18.72 -15.30
N HIS A 118 0.64 -18.35 -14.18
CA HIS A 118 -0.67 -18.84 -13.75
C HIS A 118 -1.54 -17.67 -13.26
N PRO A 119 -2.34 -17.06 -14.13
CA PRO A 119 -3.12 -15.84 -13.83
C PRO A 119 -4.03 -15.96 -12.60
N ASP A 120 -4.82 -17.03 -12.51
CA ASP A 120 -5.75 -17.23 -11.38
C ASP A 120 -5.01 -17.39 -10.04
N GLY A 121 -3.90 -18.12 -10.04
CA GLY A 121 -3.05 -18.26 -8.86
C GLY A 121 -2.36 -16.96 -8.47
N ALA A 122 -1.92 -16.17 -9.46
CA ALA A 122 -1.34 -14.86 -9.24
C ALA A 122 -2.36 -13.90 -8.62
N LEU A 123 -3.59 -13.90 -9.14
CA LEU A 123 -4.68 -13.09 -8.63
C LEU A 123 -5.01 -13.47 -7.17
N ALA A 124 -5.28 -14.73 -6.90
CA ALA A 124 -5.59 -15.21 -5.55
C ALA A 124 -4.47 -14.90 -4.53
N GLN A 125 -3.20 -15.05 -4.93
CA GLN A 125 -2.06 -14.68 -4.09
C GLN A 125 -2.03 -13.19 -3.79
N THR A 126 -2.26 -12.35 -4.79
CA THR A 126 -2.22 -10.89 -4.65
C THR A 126 -3.39 -10.36 -3.83
N GLU A 127 -4.60 -10.89 -4.02
CA GLU A 127 -5.78 -10.58 -3.21
C GLU A 127 -5.52 -10.91 -1.73
N GLY A 128 -5.05 -12.13 -1.44
CA GLY A 128 -4.72 -12.56 -0.09
C GLY A 128 -3.64 -11.69 0.56
N ALA A 129 -2.59 -11.35 -0.19
CA ALA A 129 -1.51 -10.49 0.28
C ALA A 129 -1.99 -9.06 0.56
N ALA A 130 -2.82 -8.48 -0.32
CA ALA A 130 -3.38 -7.14 -0.12
C ALA A 130 -4.31 -7.07 1.09
N LEU A 131 -5.18 -8.05 1.26
CA LEU A 131 -6.07 -8.15 2.42
C LEU A 131 -5.29 -8.35 3.72
N TRP A 132 -4.23 -9.15 3.69
CA TRP A 132 -3.37 -9.29 4.86
C TRP A 132 -2.64 -7.99 5.21
N GLY A 133 -2.11 -7.28 4.21
CA GLY A 133 -1.53 -5.95 4.41
C GLY A 133 -2.51 -4.95 5.03
N ALA A 134 -3.76 -4.95 4.58
CA ALA A 134 -4.83 -4.12 5.14
C ALA A 134 -5.19 -4.55 6.58
N SER A 135 -5.26 -5.85 6.85
CA SER A 135 -5.50 -6.41 8.18
C SER A 135 -4.43 -5.97 9.17
N MET A 136 -3.15 -6.10 8.82
CA MET A 136 -2.04 -5.62 9.65
C MET A 136 -2.06 -4.10 9.84
N ALA A 137 -2.49 -3.36 8.85
CA ALA A 137 -2.53 -1.90 8.94
C ALA A 137 -3.63 -1.38 9.87
N LEU A 138 -4.80 -2.03 9.91
CA LEU A 138 -6.00 -1.51 10.57
C LEU A 138 -6.43 -2.30 11.81
N HIS A 139 -6.08 -3.58 11.91
CA HIS A 139 -6.68 -4.49 12.90
C HIS A 139 -5.65 -5.26 13.74
N GLU A 140 -4.58 -5.77 13.11
CA GLU A 140 -3.70 -6.72 13.76
C GLU A 140 -2.61 -6.05 14.60
N GLY A 141 -2.62 -6.35 15.88
CA GLY A 141 -1.60 -5.93 16.82
C GLY A 141 -1.67 -6.78 18.07
N THR A 142 -0.54 -6.99 18.71
CA THR A 142 -0.45 -7.66 20.00
C THR A 142 0.49 -6.92 20.93
N GLU A 143 0.27 -7.10 22.22
CA GLU A 143 1.10 -6.52 23.27
C GLU A 143 1.88 -7.62 24.01
N PHE A 144 3.08 -7.28 24.45
CA PHE A 144 3.86 -8.11 25.34
C PHE A 144 3.75 -7.55 26.76
N VAL A 145 3.20 -8.35 27.67
CA VAL A 145 3.07 -7.98 29.07
C VAL A 145 3.90 -8.97 29.91
N ASN A 146 4.88 -8.47 30.66
CA ASN A 146 5.81 -9.28 31.46
C ASN A 146 6.46 -10.43 30.67
N GLY A 147 6.84 -10.17 29.41
CA GLY A 147 7.50 -11.14 28.54
C GLY A 147 6.56 -12.20 27.90
N GLN A 148 5.26 -12.05 28.06
CA GLN A 148 4.24 -12.93 27.48
C GLN A 148 3.38 -12.19 26.46
N VAL A 149 2.95 -12.88 25.41
CA VAL A 149 1.98 -12.36 24.45
C VAL A 149 0.63 -12.23 25.13
N LYS A 150 0.01 -11.06 25.06
CA LYS A 150 -1.32 -10.79 25.64
C LYS A 150 -2.43 -11.51 24.90
N ASP A 151 -2.35 -11.50 23.58
CA ASP A 151 -3.38 -12.07 22.71
C ASP A 151 -3.02 -13.52 22.38
N VAL A 152 -3.50 -14.45 23.21
CA VAL A 152 -3.19 -15.87 23.11
C VAL A 152 -4.20 -16.68 22.30
N ASN A 153 -5.28 -16.05 21.85
CA ASN A 153 -6.35 -16.71 21.09
C ASN A 153 -7.11 -15.72 20.21
N LEU A 154 -7.83 -16.22 19.20
CA LEU A 154 -8.62 -15.45 18.22
C LEU A 154 -9.83 -14.70 18.82
N ASN A 155 -10.16 -14.89 20.09
CA ASN A 155 -11.14 -14.07 20.79
C ASN A 155 -10.61 -12.66 21.13
N THR A 156 -9.30 -12.50 21.27
CA THR A 156 -8.64 -11.21 21.53
C THR A 156 -7.83 -10.72 20.35
N TYR A 157 -7.09 -11.60 19.68
CA TYR A 157 -6.42 -11.27 18.42
C TYR A 157 -7.44 -11.18 17.28
N ARG A 158 -7.56 -9.99 16.70
CA ARG A 158 -8.63 -9.67 15.74
C ARG A 158 -8.07 -9.33 14.36
N PRO A 159 -7.95 -10.29 13.45
CA PRO A 159 -7.69 -9.99 12.05
C PRO A 159 -8.93 -9.39 11.37
N MET A 160 -8.75 -8.83 10.18
CA MET A 160 -9.83 -8.37 9.31
C MET A 160 -10.92 -9.45 9.14
N ARG A 161 -12.16 -9.02 9.12
CA ARG A 161 -13.31 -9.90 8.90
C ARG A 161 -13.86 -9.73 7.49
N MET A 162 -14.67 -10.67 7.04
CA MET A 162 -15.32 -10.61 5.71
C MET A 162 -16.14 -9.34 5.49
N SER A 163 -16.71 -8.78 6.58
CA SER A 163 -17.43 -7.50 6.54
C SER A 163 -16.56 -6.28 6.27
N ASP A 164 -15.26 -6.41 6.46
CA ASP A 164 -14.29 -5.31 6.36
C ASP A 164 -13.52 -5.36 5.04
N VAL A 165 -13.77 -6.38 4.22
CA VAL A 165 -13.10 -6.57 2.92
C VAL A 165 -13.51 -5.46 1.96
N PRO A 166 -12.56 -4.69 1.43
CA PRO A 166 -12.82 -3.62 0.47
C PRO A 166 -13.07 -4.18 -0.94
N GLU A 167 -13.48 -3.32 -1.85
CA GLU A 167 -13.36 -3.61 -3.27
C GLU A 167 -11.88 -3.77 -3.66
N LEU A 168 -11.55 -4.86 -4.35
CA LEU A 168 -10.21 -5.12 -4.88
C LEU A 168 -10.19 -4.96 -6.40
N ASP A 169 -9.23 -4.17 -6.90
CA ASP A 169 -9.00 -3.95 -8.31
C ASP A 169 -7.51 -4.19 -8.61
N ILE A 170 -7.20 -5.39 -9.10
CA ILE A 170 -5.82 -5.87 -9.28
C ILE A 170 -5.50 -5.95 -10.76
N GLU A 171 -4.30 -5.50 -11.11
CA GLU A 171 -3.78 -5.55 -12.47
C GLU A 171 -2.33 -6.05 -12.46
N PHE A 172 -2.04 -6.97 -13.36
CA PHE A 172 -0.69 -7.39 -13.68
C PHE A 172 -0.24 -6.71 -14.98
N VAL A 173 0.95 -6.13 -14.96
CA VAL A 173 1.56 -5.58 -16.18
C VAL A 173 1.91 -6.74 -17.10
N ASP A 174 1.44 -6.69 -18.34
CA ASP A 174 1.83 -7.67 -19.36
C ASP A 174 3.32 -7.50 -19.69
N SER A 175 4.07 -8.61 -19.61
CA SER A 175 5.53 -8.59 -19.68
C SER A 175 6.07 -9.94 -20.15
N GLU A 176 7.06 -9.89 -21.04
CA GLU A 176 7.83 -11.06 -21.49
C GLU A 176 9.11 -11.29 -20.64
N LEU A 177 9.31 -10.47 -19.60
CA LEU A 177 10.46 -10.62 -18.71
C LEU A 177 10.31 -11.86 -17.85
N GLN A 178 11.42 -12.30 -17.26
CA GLN A 178 11.43 -13.46 -16.36
C GLN A 178 10.41 -13.28 -15.22
N SER A 179 9.66 -14.35 -14.96
CA SER A 179 8.72 -14.40 -13.84
C SER A 179 9.43 -14.25 -12.50
N VAL A 180 8.87 -13.45 -11.61
CA VAL A 180 9.37 -13.23 -10.24
C VAL A 180 8.28 -13.44 -9.21
N GLY A 181 8.65 -13.38 -7.90
CA GLY A 181 7.74 -13.71 -6.80
C GLY A 181 6.59 -12.72 -6.62
N LEU A 182 5.44 -13.24 -6.19
CA LEU A 182 4.22 -12.48 -5.87
C LEU A 182 3.85 -12.56 -4.37
N GLY A 183 4.72 -13.14 -3.53
CA GLY A 183 4.39 -13.45 -2.15
C GLY A 183 4.13 -12.23 -1.26
N GLU A 184 5.01 -11.22 -1.31
CA GLU A 184 5.02 -10.13 -0.34
C GLU A 184 4.71 -8.73 -0.88
N PRO A 185 4.91 -8.41 -2.18
CA PRO A 185 4.81 -7.03 -2.66
C PRO A 185 3.48 -6.36 -2.35
N ALA A 186 2.35 -7.05 -2.57
CA ALA A 186 1.03 -6.50 -2.29
C ALA A 186 0.79 -6.27 -0.78
N THR A 187 1.34 -7.12 0.10
CA THR A 187 1.25 -6.92 1.56
C THR A 187 1.96 -5.65 2.00
N THR A 188 3.16 -5.40 1.46
CA THR A 188 4.02 -4.31 1.93
C THR A 188 3.61 -2.92 1.43
N VAL A 189 2.88 -2.84 0.32
CA VAL A 189 2.48 -1.58 -0.30
C VAL A 189 1.16 -1.03 0.25
N VAL A 190 0.28 -1.89 0.75
CA VAL A 190 -1.08 -1.53 1.16
C VAL A 190 -1.09 -0.65 2.43
N GLY A 191 -0.32 -1.02 3.44
CA GLY A 191 -0.28 -0.28 4.72
C GLY A 191 0.02 1.21 4.53
N PRO A 192 1.12 1.60 3.86
CA PRO A 192 1.42 3.01 3.63
C PRO A 192 0.40 3.70 2.72
N ALA A 193 -0.17 3.02 1.72
CA ALA A 193 -1.24 3.59 0.91
C ALA A 193 -2.47 3.96 1.77
N ILE A 194 -2.87 3.09 2.71
CA ILE A 194 -3.95 3.36 3.67
C ILE A 194 -3.60 4.56 4.56
N GLY A 195 -2.39 4.60 5.13
CA GLY A 195 -1.96 5.71 5.99
C GLY A 195 -1.98 7.06 5.26
N ASN A 196 -1.53 7.09 4.01
CA ASN A 196 -1.56 8.28 3.15
C ASN A 196 -3.00 8.67 2.77
N ALA A 197 -3.89 7.69 2.55
CA ALA A 197 -5.31 7.94 2.28
C ALA A 197 -6.03 8.54 3.50
N ILE A 198 -5.74 8.07 4.71
CA ILE A 198 -6.27 8.62 5.96
C ILE A 198 -5.84 10.08 6.12
N PHE A 199 -4.57 10.38 5.85
CA PHE A 199 -4.11 11.76 5.88
C PHE A 199 -4.83 12.63 4.85
N SER A 200 -4.98 12.15 3.62
CA SER A 200 -5.72 12.85 2.57
C SER A 200 -7.18 13.12 2.95
N ALA A 201 -7.86 12.15 3.60
CA ALA A 201 -9.26 12.26 4.00
C ALA A 201 -9.51 13.18 5.19
N SER A 202 -8.55 13.27 6.14
CA SER A 202 -8.82 13.83 7.46
C SER A 202 -7.77 14.80 7.97
N GLY A 203 -6.55 14.76 7.44
CA GLY A 203 -5.38 15.45 7.98
C GLY A 203 -4.65 14.66 9.08
N ALA A 204 -5.18 13.50 9.51
CA ALA A 204 -4.55 12.70 10.55
C ALA A 204 -3.31 11.95 10.02
N ARG A 205 -2.12 12.29 10.52
CA ARG A 205 -0.89 11.58 10.21
C ARG A 205 -0.52 10.60 11.32
N VAL A 206 -0.95 9.35 11.18
CA VAL A 206 -0.64 8.27 12.12
C VAL A 206 0.70 7.64 11.75
N ARG A 207 1.59 7.45 12.73
CA ARG A 207 2.97 6.97 12.51
C ARG A 207 3.26 5.61 13.13
N HIS A 208 2.24 4.88 13.53
CA HIS A 208 2.36 3.52 14.07
C HIS A 208 1.24 2.63 13.57
N LEU A 209 1.44 1.34 13.65
CA LEU A 209 0.49 0.30 13.29
C LEU A 209 0.12 -0.53 14.54
N PRO A 210 -1.09 -1.04 14.62
CA PRO A 210 -2.21 -0.78 13.72
C PRO A 210 -2.76 0.65 13.87
N ILE A 211 -3.42 1.14 12.81
CA ILE A 211 -4.09 2.45 12.80
C ILE A 211 -5.45 2.30 13.47
N THR A 212 -5.50 2.46 14.79
CA THR A 212 -6.75 2.36 15.55
C THR A 212 -7.55 3.66 15.50
N PRO A 213 -8.88 3.63 15.78
CA PRO A 213 -9.69 4.84 15.89
C PRO A 213 -9.12 5.87 16.89
N GLU A 214 -8.58 5.39 18.01
CA GLU A 214 -7.94 6.23 19.03
C GLU A 214 -6.69 6.91 18.49
N ALA A 215 -5.88 6.18 17.69
CA ALA A 215 -4.69 6.74 17.05
C ALA A 215 -5.04 7.83 16.04
N VAL A 216 -6.12 7.64 15.26
CA VAL A 216 -6.63 8.65 14.32
C VAL A 216 -7.12 9.88 15.08
N LYS A 217 -7.95 9.72 16.11
CA LYS A 217 -8.42 10.83 16.94
C LYS A 217 -7.28 11.61 17.58
N LYS A 218 -6.28 10.92 18.12
CA LYS A 218 -5.10 11.55 18.69
C LYS A 218 -4.30 12.36 17.65
N ALA A 219 -4.29 11.92 16.40
CA ALA A 219 -3.59 12.60 15.32
C ALA A 219 -4.37 13.80 14.73
N LEU A 220 -5.66 13.89 15.02
CA LEU A 220 -6.53 15.02 14.65
C LEU A 220 -6.45 16.19 15.64
N GLY A 221 -6.00 15.96 16.88
CA GLY A 221 -5.92 16.94 17.99
C GLY A 221 -6.97 16.66 19.04
#